data_c32b2e86566a0cf3f7f04b16c1e982f9
#
_entry.id   c32b2e86566a0cf3f7f04b16c1e982f9
#
_cell.length_a   1.000
_cell.length_b   1.000
_cell.length_c   1.000
_cell.angle_alpha   90.00
_cell.angle_beta   90.00
_cell.angle_gamma   90.00
#
_symmetry.space_group_name_H-M   'P 1'
#
loop_
_entity.id
_entity.type
_entity.pdbx_description
1 polymer ?
#
loop_
_entity_poly.entity_id
_entity_poly.type
_entity_poly.pdbx_seq_one_letter_code
_entity_poly.pdbx_strand_id
1 'polypeptide(L)'
;HTSEAIEGVCSEFDAEEFAQTLADAHVNSITLFSCGHHGNLYYDSKMFPEMVHPHLAHRDLLREQAEACRKRGIQVNLYTTIRWNKRIADMHPEWICIDENGALQDYKGKGYFEAGFYKNLCVNTPYRDFLKKQFGEVLETIPGDGVWYDAAFMNECCCPSCQKLMREKGLNPAKKEDRQEFARWTYYDMVEDLTAFAKKYNPDFHVCYNKGHVGYLDKPVIKDYSYFSFESLPGVEWGYLDFPVSAKYMRNFGKECLGLTSRFHTEWGDFHAFRNEAAMEYEVFSMLSHGCKCTIGDQMDYWGKLNKDMYQ
;
A
#
# COMPACT_ATOMS: atom_id res chain seq x y z
N HIS A 1 -8.92 -1.61 5.83
CA HIS A 1 -9.32 -0.19 5.69
C HIS A 1 -10.68 0.05 6.34
N THR A 2 -10.71 0.27 7.66
CA THR A 2 -11.94 0.52 8.41
C THR A 2 -12.13 2.00 8.69
N SER A 3 -13.38 2.46 8.51
CA SER A 3 -13.78 3.81 8.90
C SER A 3 -13.94 3.89 10.42
N GLU A 4 -13.64 5.05 11.00
CA GLU A 4 -13.83 5.36 12.40
C GLU A 4 -15.29 5.23 12.89
N ALA A 5 -16.25 5.15 11.96
CA ALA A 5 -17.66 4.95 12.26
C ALA A 5 -18.04 3.49 12.57
N ILE A 6 -17.14 2.53 12.32
CA ILE A 6 -17.40 1.11 12.56
C ILE A 6 -17.01 0.79 13.99
N GLU A 7 -18.00 0.36 14.79
CA GLU A 7 -17.82 -0.06 16.18
C GLU A 7 -17.36 -1.53 16.28
N GLY A 8 -16.66 -1.89 17.34
CA GLY A 8 -16.27 -3.26 17.63
C GLY A 8 -15.27 -3.88 16.64
N VAL A 9 -14.46 -3.06 16.01
CA VAL A 9 -13.46 -3.53 15.04
C VAL A 9 -12.53 -4.55 15.69
N CYS A 10 -12.46 -5.74 15.08
CA CYS A 10 -11.69 -6.89 15.56
C CYS A 10 -12.09 -7.42 16.94
N SER A 11 -13.38 -7.26 17.35
CA SER A 11 -13.87 -7.74 18.66
C SER A 11 -13.82 -9.27 18.85
N GLU A 12 -13.76 -10.03 17.75
CA GLU A 12 -13.67 -11.49 17.76
C GLU A 12 -12.32 -12.00 17.23
N PHE A 13 -11.33 -11.11 17.11
CA PHE A 13 -10.02 -11.50 16.63
C PHE A 13 -9.33 -12.47 17.60
N ASP A 14 -8.76 -13.51 17.06
CA ASP A 14 -7.88 -14.45 17.76
C ASP A 14 -6.61 -14.63 16.93
N ALA A 15 -5.46 -14.24 17.49
CA ALA A 15 -4.20 -14.23 16.80
C ALA A 15 -3.70 -15.64 16.43
N GLU A 16 -3.98 -16.63 17.28
CA GLU A 16 -3.58 -18.01 17.01
C GLU A 16 -4.47 -18.65 15.94
N GLU A 17 -5.79 -18.44 15.98
CA GLU A 17 -6.70 -18.86 14.91
C GLU A 17 -6.34 -18.22 13.57
N PHE A 18 -6.09 -16.90 13.58
CA PHE A 18 -5.68 -16.14 12.39
C PHE A 18 -4.44 -16.75 11.73
N ALA A 19 -3.36 -16.90 12.50
CA ALA A 19 -2.11 -17.41 11.96
C ALA A 19 -2.17 -18.91 11.62
N GLN A 20 -3.01 -19.70 12.33
CA GLN A 20 -3.21 -21.11 12.00
C GLN A 20 -3.95 -21.27 10.67
N THR A 21 -5.02 -20.49 10.44
CA THR A 21 -5.75 -20.49 9.16
C THR A 21 -4.83 -20.20 7.98
N LEU A 22 -3.93 -19.22 8.12
CA LEU A 22 -2.95 -18.91 7.08
C LEU A 22 -1.93 -20.04 6.87
N ALA A 23 -1.45 -20.66 7.94
CA ALA A 23 -0.51 -21.78 7.86
C ALA A 23 -1.12 -23.03 7.22
N ASP A 24 -2.38 -23.34 7.55
CA ASP A 24 -3.12 -24.46 6.97
C ASP A 24 -3.35 -24.28 5.46
N ALA A 25 -3.52 -23.04 5.02
CA ALA A 25 -3.61 -22.64 3.62
C ALA A 25 -2.22 -22.48 2.94
N HIS A 26 -1.13 -22.91 3.57
CA HIS A 26 0.23 -22.83 3.05
C HIS A 26 0.73 -21.41 2.74
N VAL A 27 0.17 -20.39 3.38
CA VAL A 27 0.65 -19.01 3.25
C VAL A 27 2.04 -18.92 3.89
N ASN A 28 3.03 -18.45 3.13
CA ASN A 28 4.41 -18.34 3.60
C ASN A 28 4.87 -16.87 3.78
N SER A 29 4.07 -15.92 3.32
CA SER A 29 4.33 -14.48 3.52
C SER A 29 3.01 -13.72 3.57
N ILE A 30 2.94 -12.71 4.43
CA ILE A 30 1.77 -11.83 4.59
C ILE A 30 2.21 -10.37 4.66
N THR A 31 1.35 -9.48 4.17
CA THR A 31 1.48 -8.04 4.34
C THR A 31 0.43 -7.55 5.34
N LEU A 32 0.88 -7.03 6.48
CA LEU A 32 0.04 -6.59 7.60
C LEU A 32 -0.01 -5.07 7.68
N PHE A 33 -1.17 -4.54 7.92
CA PHE A 33 -1.46 -3.10 7.83
C PHE A 33 -1.15 -2.37 9.14
N SER A 34 -0.20 -1.43 9.12
CA SER A 34 0.00 -0.49 10.23
C SER A 34 -1.07 0.61 10.23
N CYS A 35 -1.55 1.00 9.05
CA CYS A 35 -2.63 1.97 8.88
C CYS A 35 -3.43 1.68 7.62
N GLY A 36 -4.64 2.22 7.54
CA GLY A 36 -5.45 2.22 6.33
C GLY A 36 -5.48 3.59 5.66
N HIS A 37 -6.14 3.69 4.49
CA HIS A 37 -6.30 4.96 3.75
C HIS A 37 -7.16 5.99 4.50
N HIS A 38 -8.00 5.54 5.43
CA HIS A 38 -8.71 6.45 6.36
C HIS A 38 -7.75 7.17 7.33
N GLY A 39 -6.54 6.64 7.54
CA GLY A 39 -5.52 7.21 8.43
C GLY A 39 -5.60 6.68 9.86
N ASN A 40 -6.43 5.67 10.11
CA ASN A 40 -6.49 5.00 11.41
C ASN A 40 -5.35 3.99 11.55
N LEU A 41 -4.73 3.95 12.73
CA LEU A 41 -3.66 3.02 13.09
C LEU A 41 -4.24 1.75 13.71
N TYR A 42 -3.59 0.62 13.44
CA TYR A 42 -3.97 -0.71 13.94
C TYR A 42 -2.92 -1.28 14.92
N TYR A 43 -2.16 -0.43 15.59
CA TYR A 43 -1.21 -0.76 16.63
C TYR A 43 -1.28 0.26 17.76
N ASP A 44 -0.80 -0.10 18.95
CA ASP A 44 -0.81 0.78 20.12
C ASP A 44 0.28 1.85 20.02
N SER A 45 0.06 2.82 19.12
CA SER A 45 0.98 3.93 18.93
C SER A 45 1.14 4.75 20.21
N LYS A 46 2.40 5.00 20.59
CA LYS A 46 2.76 5.89 21.72
C LYS A 46 3.00 7.32 21.24
N MET A 47 3.39 7.47 19.96
CA MET A 47 3.63 8.78 19.35
C MET A 47 2.35 9.45 18.84
N PHE A 48 1.36 8.66 18.41
CA PHE A 48 0.11 9.12 17.80
C PHE A 48 -1.10 8.36 18.37
N PRO A 49 -1.29 8.34 19.71
CA PRO A 49 -2.34 7.54 20.34
C PRO A 49 -3.75 7.94 19.90
N GLU A 50 -3.94 9.21 19.51
CA GLU A 50 -5.22 9.74 18.99
C GLU A 50 -5.53 9.20 17.60
N MET A 51 -4.55 8.72 16.84
CA MET A 51 -4.74 8.15 15.50
C MET A 51 -5.06 6.65 15.53
N VAL A 52 -4.93 5.99 16.66
CA VAL A 52 -5.37 4.59 16.80
C VAL A 52 -6.87 4.53 16.55
N HIS A 53 -7.32 3.50 15.81
CA HIS A 53 -8.74 3.36 15.48
C HIS A 53 -9.59 3.37 16.76
N PRO A 54 -10.57 4.26 16.91
CA PRO A 54 -11.24 4.51 18.20
C PRO A 54 -12.00 3.29 18.74
N HIS A 55 -12.44 2.41 17.85
CA HIS A 55 -13.23 1.22 18.18
C HIS A 55 -12.46 -0.10 17.97
N LEU A 56 -11.11 -0.04 17.92
CA LEU A 56 -10.28 -1.23 17.80
C LEU A 56 -10.25 -2.00 19.13
N ALA A 57 -10.82 -3.21 19.14
CA ALA A 57 -10.92 -4.04 20.34
C ALA A 57 -9.53 -4.56 20.78
N HIS A 58 -8.69 -4.96 19.83
CA HIS A 58 -7.30 -5.35 20.04
C HIS A 58 -6.39 -4.17 19.72
N ARG A 59 -6.07 -3.37 20.73
CA ARG A 59 -5.37 -2.10 20.54
C ARG A 59 -4.00 -2.25 19.86
N ASP A 60 -3.33 -3.38 20.02
CA ASP A 60 -2.04 -3.70 19.36
C ASP A 60 -2.19 -4.82 18.31
N LEU A 61 -3.27 -4.77 17.54
CA LEU A 61 -3.65 -5.79 16.54
C LEU A 61 -2.48 -6.18 15.62
N LEU A 62 -1.77 -5.19 15.09
CA LEU A 62 -0.66 -5.43 14.18
C LEU A 62 0.44 -6.28 14.83
N ARG A 63 0.78 -6.00 16.09
CA ARG A 63 1.78 -6.79 16.82
C ARG A 63 1.30 -8.23 17.05
N GLU A 64 0.05 -8.38 17.51
CA GLU A 64 -0.54 -9.70 17.77
C GLU A 64 -0.53 -10.55 16.49
N GLN A 65 -0.92 -9.97 15.35
CA GLN A 65 -0.85 -10.64 14.04
C GLN A 65 0.59 -11.00 13.65
N ALA A 66 1.53 -10.06 13.76
CA ALA A 66 2.91 -10.24 13.35
C ALA A 66 3.59 -11.34 14.16
N GLU A 67 3.43 -11.33 15.48
CA GLU A 67 4.03 -12.34 16.37
C GLU A 67 3.46 -13.74 16.13
N ALA A 68 2.13 -13.85 15.96
CA ALA A 68 1.48 -15.14 15.70
C ALA A 68 1.89 -15.74 14.34
N CYS A 69 1.98 -14.92 13.30
CA CYS A 69 2.45 -15.33 11.97
C CYS A 69 3.92 -15.80 12.02
N ARG A 70 4.79 -15.03 12.64
CA ARG A 70 6.23 -15.35 12.73
C ARG A 70 6.50 -16.62 13.53
N LYS A 71 5.74 -16.92 14.59
CA LYS A 71 5.81 -18.19 15.32
C LYS A 71 5.57 -19.41 14.42
N ARG A 72 4.84 -19.23 13.30
CA ARG A 72 4.54 -20.28 12.30
C ARG A 72 5.45 -20.22 11.07
N GLY A 73 6.48 -19.40 11.09
CA GLY A 73 7.41 -19.24 9.97
C GLY A 73 6.84 -18.45 8.78
N ILE A 74 5.74 -17.75 8.97
CA ILE A 74 5.16 -16.86 7.95
C ILE A 74 5.91 -15.52 8.00
N GLN A 75 6.51 -15.11 6.88
CA GLN A 75 7.19 -13.82 6.75
C GLN A 75 6.18 -12.67 6.81
N VAL A 76 6.55 -11.60 7.50
CA VAL A 76 5.69 -10.43 7.71
C VAL A 76 6.28 -9.20 7.03
N ASN A 77 5.53 -8.64 6.08
CA ASN A 77 5.79 -7.32 5.53
C ASN A 77 4.89 -6.28 6.21
N LEU A 78 5.49 -5.19 6.65
CA LEU A 78 4.77 -4.10 7.32
C LEU A 78 4.30 -3.09 6.29
N TYR A 79 3.00 -2.89 6.20
CA TYR A 79 2.36 -2.00 5.24
C TYR A 79 2.23 -0.58 5.77
N THR A 80 2.47 0.39 4.91
CA THR A 80 2.00 1.77 5.07
C THR A 80 1.63 2.38 3.73
N THR A 81 0.75 3.36 3.73
CA THR A 81 0.36 4.11 2.53
C THR A 81 1.14 5.41 2.43
N ILE A 82 1.62 5.74 1.22
CA ILE A 82 2.45 6.94 1.02
C ILE A 82 1.58 8.17 0.76
N ARG A 83 0.53 8.03 -0.07
CA ARG A 83 -0.20 9.23 -0.55
C ARG A 83 -1.59 9.37 0.01
N TRP A 84 -2.22 8.28 0.42
CA TRP A 84 -3.62 8.31 0.84
C TRP A 84 -3.73 8.16 2.36
N ASN A 85 -3.95 9.28 3.02
CA ASN A 85 -4.22 9.32 4.46
C ASN A 85 -5.25 10.43 4.70
N LYS A 86 -6.53 10.02 4.70
CA LYS A 86 -7.66 10.96 4.83
C LYS A 86 -7.54 11.81 6.09
N ARG A 87 -7.21 11.20 7.23
CA ARG A 87 -7.13 11.90 8.51
C ARG A 87 -6.07 13.00 8.50
N ILE A 88 -4.88 12.71 7.98
CA ILE A 88 -3.82 13.71 7.85
C ILE A 88 -4.18 14.77 6.83
N ALA A 89 -4.82 14.39 5.72
CA ALA A 89 -5.29 15.36 4.73
C ALA A 89 -6.37 16.30 5.28
N ASP A 90 -7.24 15.82 6.18
CA ASP A 90 -8.24 16.65 6.85
C ASP A 90 -7.61 17.58 7.89
N MET A 91 -6.57 17.13 8.60
CA MET A 91 -5.83 17.94 9.58
C MET A 91 -4.90 18.98 8.91
N HIS A 92 -4.36 18.65 7.74
CA HIS A 92 -3.36 19.42 7.01
C HIS A 92 -3.74 19.55 5.52
N PRO A 93 -4.82 20.27 5.20
CA PRO A 93 -5.25 20.43 3.81
C PRO A 93 -4.19 21.14 2.94
N GLU A 94 -3.28 21.90 3.54
CA GLU A 94 -2.13 22.52 2.87
C GLU A 94 -1.08 21.50 2.37
N TRP A 95 -1.16 20.24 2.81
CA TRP A 95 -0.30 19.16 2.35
C TRP A 95 -0.91 18.37 1.19
N ILE A 96 -2.16 18.61 0.83
CA ILE A 96 -2.81 17.95 -0.31
C ILE A 96 -2.17 18.46 -1.60
N CYS A 97 -1.95 17.56 -2.55
CA CYS A 97 -1.50 17.91 -3.89
C CYS A 97 -2.49 18.85 -4.57
N ILE A 98 -1.96 19.77 -5.35
CA ILE A 98 -2.73 20.74 -6.14
C ILE A 98 -2.46 20.48 -7.62
N ASP A 99 -3.50 20.47 -8.44
CA ASP A 99 -3.38 20.32 -9.89
C ASP A 99 -2.90 21.62 -10.57
N GLU A 100 -2.76 21.60 -11.88
CA GLU A 100 -2.34 22.77 -12.69
C GLU A 100 -3.34 23.92 -12.71
N ASN A 101 -4.59 23.68 -12.34
CA ASN A 101 -5.67 24.67 -12.27
C ASN A 101 -5.84 25.25 -10.86
N GLY A 102 -5.04 24.78 -9.89
CA GLY A 102 -5.10 25.21 -8.50
C GLY A 102 -6.14 24.47 -7.66
N ALA A 103 -6.75 23.39 -8.17
CA ALA A 103 -7.68 22.55 -7.42
C ALA A 103 -6.95 21.50 -6.58
N LEU A 104 -7.49 21.22 -5.40
CA LEU A 104 -6.98 20.13 -4.55
C LEU A 104 -7.26 18.78 -5.20
N GLN A 105 -6.27 17.90 -5.15
CA GLN A 105 -6.43 16.49 -5.57
C GLN A 105 -7.03 15.69 -4.41
N ASP A 106 -8.23 16.04 -4.00
CA ASP A 106 -8.95 15.41 -2.91
C ASP A 106 -10.06 14.46 -3.39
N TYR A 107 -10.11 14.14 -4.68
CA TYR A 107 -11.05 13.23 -5.35
C TYR A 107 -12.36 13.08 -4.57
N LYS A 108 -13.06 14.20 -4.39
CA LYS A 108 -14.37 14.19 -3.74
C LYS A 108 -15.28 13.28 -4.54
N GLY A 109 -15.77 12.30 -3.86
CA GLY A 109 -16.64 11.30 -4.36
C GLY A 109 -17.64 11.86 -5.37
N LYS A 110 -17.58 11.32 -6.60
CA LYS A 110 -18.55 11.66 -7.65
C LYS A 110 -19.70 10.67 -7.69
N GLY A 111 -19.72 9.69 -6.79
CA GLY A 111 -20.69 8.63 -6.78
C GLY A 111 -21.09 8.17 -5.38
N TYR A 112 -22.22 7.49 -5.31
CA TYR A 112 -22.79 6.96 -4.08
C TYR A 112 -21.87 5.94 -3.37
N PHE A 113 -20.96 5.29 -4.10
CA PHE A 113 -20.05 4.25 -3.61
C PHE A 113 -18.59 4.69 -3.47
N GLU A 114 -18.30 5.98 -3.57
CA GLU A 114 -16.91 6.42 -3.43
C GLU A 114 -16.45 6.41 -1.98
N ALA A 115 -15.28 5.80 -1.77
CA ALA A 115 -14.71 5.58 -0.44
C ALA A 115 -14.33 6.84 0.34
N GLY A 116 -14.27 8.01 -0.32
CA GLY A 116 -14.06 9.32 0.31
C GLY A 116 -12.67 9.54 0.92
N PHE A 117 -11.72 8.61 0.77
CA PHE A 117 -10.38 8.70 1.36
C PHE A 117 -9.27 9.01 0.35
N TYR A 118 -9.56 9.09 -0.94
CA TYR A 118 -8.58 9.36 -1.99
C TYR A 118 -8.13 10.83 -2.00
N LYS A 119 -7.42 11.25 -0.95
CA LYS A 119 -6.84 12.56 -0.84
C LYS A 119 -5.32 12.44 -1.01
N ASN A 120 -4.80 12.96 -2.13
CA ASN A 120 -3.39 12.85 -2.46
C ASN A 120 -2.54 13.80 -1.61
N LEU A 121 -1.77 13.26 -0.68
CA LEU A 121 -0.79 14.01 0.10
C LEU A 121 0.53 14.18 -0.67
N CYS A 122 1.07 15.38 -0.64
CA CYS A 122 2.29 15.73 -1.35
C CYS A 122 3.54 15.39 -0.52
N VAL A 123 4.35 14.48 -1.02
CA VAL A 123 5.61 14.06 -0.37
C VAL A 123 6.71 15.14 -0.38
N ASN A 124 6.51 16.26 -1.05
CA ASN A 124 7.42 17.42 -1.02
C ASN A 124 7.00 18.49 0.01
N THR A 125 6.09 18.15 0.91
CA THR A 125 5.66 18.95 2.06
C THR A 125 6.17 18.30 3.35
N PRO A 126 5.97 18.91 4.54
CA PRO A 126 6.31 18.26 5.82
C PRO A 126 5.63 16.91 6.07
N TYR A 127 4.65 16.55 5.26
CA TYR A 127 4.01 15.24 5.29
C TYR A 127 5.01 14.08 5.18
N ARG A 128 6.08 14.19 4.37
CA ARG A 128 7.10 13.12 4.26
C ARG A 128 7.78 12.84 5.60
N ASP A 129 8.09 13.87 6.38
CA ASP A 129 8.69 13.72 7.70
C ASP A 129 7.68 13.12 8.69
N PHE A 130 6.42 13.53 8.62
CA PHE A 130 5.35 12.93 9.39
C PHE A 130 5.22 11.43 9.08
N LEU A 131 5.16 11.05 7.81
CA LEU A 131 5.09 9.64 7.36
C LEU A 131 6.26 8.82 7.93
N LYS A 132 7.49 9.33 7.81
CA LYS A 132 8.68 8.67 8.36
C LYS A 132 8.60 8.53 9.87
N LYS A 133 8.15 9.56 10.58
CA LYS A 133 8.02 9.53 12.03
C LYS A 133 7.00 8.48 12.47
N GLN A 134 5.84 8.44 11.83
CA GLN A 134 4.78 7.47 12.14
C GLN A 134 5.21 6.04 11.81
N PHE A 135 5.72 5.81 10.61
CA PHE A 135 6.14 4.47 10.19
C PHE A 135 7.43 4.03 10.87
N GLY A 136 8.28 4.96 11.29
CA GLY A 136 9.46 4.69 12.11
C GLY A 136 9.13 4.01 13.43
N GLU A 137 8.07 4.45 14.10
CA GLU A 137 7.57 3.79 15.31
C GLU A 137 7.19 2.31 15.04
N VAL A 138 6.56 2.05 13.90
CA VAL A 138 6.22 0.67 13.48
C VAL A 138 7.48 -0.15 13.25
N LEU A 139 8.45 0.37 12.48
CA LEU A 139 9.69 -0.33 12.15
C LEU A 139 10.58 -0.61 13.38
N GLU A 140 10.48 0.24 14.41
CA GLU A 140 11.21 0.06 15.65
C GLU A 140 10.56 -0.95 16.59
N THR A 141 9.22 -1.00 16.61
CA THR A 141 8.49 -1.70 17.66
C THR A 141 7.80 -2.99 17.20
N ILE A 142 7.43 -3.12 15.93
CA ILE A 142 6.70 -4.28 15.41
C ILE A 142 7.64 -5.24 14.68
N PRO A 143 7.63 -6.55 15.00
CA PRO A 143 8.51 -7.51 14.32
C PRO A 143 8.07 -7.72 12.87
N GLY A 144 8.98 -7.51 11.91
CA GLY A 144 8.76 -7.67 10.49
C GLY A 144 9.99 -8.15 9.74
N ASP A 145 9.81 -8.59 8.51
CA ASP A 145 10.85 -9.08 7.59
C ASP A 145 11.01 -8.14 6.39
N GLY A 146 10.06 -7.24 6.18
CA GLY A 146 10.07 -6.28 5.09
C GLY A 146 9.06 -5.16 5.26
N VAL A 147 9.05 -4.27 4.29
CA VAL A 147 8.14 -3.14 4.21
C VAL A 147 7.41 -3.11 2.86
N TRP A 148 6.14 -2.76 2.93
CA TRP A 148 5.28 -2.58 1.76
C TRP A 148 4.75 -1.15 1.75
N TYR A 149 5.27 -0.36 0.82
CA TYR A 149 4.85 1.03 0.61
C TYR A 149 3.77 1.07 -0.47
N ASP A 150 2.56 1.42 -0.08
CA ASP A 150 1.42 1.50 -0.98
C ASP A 150 1.18 2.91 -1.51
N ALA A 151 0.40 3.01 -2.61
CA ALA A 151 0.11 4.25 -3.31
C ALA A 151 1.38 5.02 -3.72
N ALA A 152 2.41 4.30 -4.16
CA ALA A 152 3.73 4.83 -4.53
C ALA A 152 3.78 5.36 -5.97
N PHE A 153 2.69 5.92 -6.49
CA PHE A 153 2.62 6.36 -7.89
C PHE A 153 3.25 7.73 -8.13
N MET A 154 3.68 7.96 -9.38
CA MET A 154 4.07 9.29 -9.87
C MET A 154 2.86 10.19 -9.90
N ASN A 155 3.01 11.43 -9.39
CA ASN A 155 1.91 12.37 -9.33
C ASN A 155 2.40 13.79 -9.64
N GLU A 156 1.77 14.46 -10.61
CA GLU A 156 1.99 15.89 -10.85
C GLU A 156 1.38 16.68 -9.68
N CYS A 157 2.13 17.65 -9.18
CA CYS A 157 1.67 18.52 -8.11
C CYS A 157 2.18 19.95 -8.30
N CYS A 158 1.26 20.90 -8.21
CA CYS A 158 1.53 22.34 -8.30
C CYS A 158 1.39 23.06 -6.95
N CYS A 159 1.48 22.36 -5.82
CA CYS A 159 1.49 23.04 -4.52
C CYS A 159 2.70 23.97 -4.36
N PRO A 160 2.68 24.96 -3.44
CA PRO A 160 3.77 25.92 -3.28
C PRO A 160 5.15 25.28 -3.14
N SER A 161 5.27 24.17 -2.37
CA SER A 161 6.52 23.43 -2.21
C SER A 161 7.03 22.85 -3.52
N CYS A 162 6.15 22.21 -4.30
CA CYS A 162 6.51 21.66 -5.60
C CYS A 162 6.90 22.74 -6.60
N GLN A 163 6.15 23.84 -6.67
CA GLN A 163 6.49 24.95 -7.55
C GLN A 163 7.85 25.57 -7.22
N LYS A 164 8.17 25.72 -5.93
CA LYS A 164 9.48 26.19 -5.48
C LYS A 164 10.58 25.26 -5.94
N LEU A 165 10.46 23.96 -5.67
CA LEU A 165 11.46 22.95 -6.07
C LEU A 165 11.63 22.85 -7.59
N MET A 166 10.54 22.95 -8.37
CA MET A 166 10.63 23.00 -9.83
C MET A 166 11.48 24.19 -10.30
N ARG A 167 11.23 25.40 -9.78
CA ARG A 167 12.00 26.59 -10.15
C ARG A 167 13.49 26.46 -9.75
N GLU A 168 13.78 25.89 -8.58
CA GLU A 168 15.17 25.61 -8.12
C GLU A 168 15.90 24.65 -9.06
N LYS A 169 15.15 23.74 -9.72
CA LYS A 169 15.68 22.82 -10.73
C LYS A 169 15.68 23.39 -12.17
N GLY A 170 15.27 24.65 -12.35
CA GLY A 170 15.17 25.28 -13.66
C GLY A 170 13.96 24.84 -14.48
N LEU A 171 12.98 24.18 -13.86
CA LEU A 171 11.74 23.73 -14.48
C LEU A 171 10.63 24.79 -14.33
N ASN A 172 9.77 24.89 -15.33
CA ASN A 172 8.64 25.84 -15.35
C ASN A 172 7.34 25.14 -14.95
N PRO A 173 6.73 25.46 -13.78
CA PRO A 173 5.48 24.85 -13.34
C PRO A 173 4.29 25.01 -14.30
N ALA A 174 4.32 26.00 -15.20
CA ALA A 174 3.27 26.21 -16.19
C ALA A 174 3.35 25.23 -17.36
N LYS A 175 4.51 24.59 -17.59
CA LYS A 175 4.70 23.64 -18.69
C LYS A 175 4.39 22.22 -18.23
N LYS A 176 3.58 21.50 -18.99
CA LYS A 176 3.19 20.12 -18.68
C LYS A 176 4.39 19.17 -18.66
N GLU A 177 5.28 19.31 -19.62
CA GLU A 177 6.48 18.45 -19.76
C GLU A 177 7.39 18.60 -18.52
N ASP A 178 7.58 19.83 -18.04
CA ASP A 178 8.39 20.15 -16.87
C ASP A 178 7.73 19.58 -15.59
N ARG A 179 6.40 19.66 -15.47
CA ARG A 179 5.67 19.04 -14.34
C ARG A 179 5.80 17.52 -14.35
N GLN A 180 5.72 16.89 -15.51
CA GLN A 180 5.89 15.45 -15.64
C GLN A 180 7.33 15.01 -15.34
N GLU A 181 8.33 15.76 -15.78
CA GLU A 181 9.72 15.52 -15.41
C GLU A 181 9.92 15.66 -13.91
N PHE A 182 9.36 16.69 -13.28
CA PHE A 182 9.41 16.87 -11.84
C PHE A 182 8.67 15.79 -11.07
N ALA A 183 7.54 15.29 -11.57
CA ALA A 183 6.81 14.18 -10.97
C ALA A 183 7.66 12.89 -10.97
N ARG A 184 8.39 12.61 -12.05
CA ARG A 184 9.35 11.48 -12.13
C ARG A 184 10.48 11.67 -11.12
N TRP A 185 11.09 12.84 -11.10
CA TRP A 185 12.14 13.15 -10.13
C TRP A 185 11.66 12.98 -8.69
N THR A 186 10.49 13.53 -8.35
CA THR A 186 9.89 13.39 -7.01
C THR A 186 9.69 11.92 -6.63
N TYR A 187 9.23 11.10 -7.59
CA TYR A 187 9.05 9.68 -7.38
C TYR A 187 10.37 8.97 -7.08
N TYR A 188 11.41 9.23 -7.85
CA TYR A 188 12.72 8.61 -7.65
C TYR A 188 13.36 9.01 -6.31
N ASP A 189 13.35 10.29 -6.00
CA ASP A 189 13.81 10.84 -4.74
C ASP A 189 13.06 10.23 -3.52
N MET A 190 11.75 10.07 -3.64
CA MET A 190 10.93 9.43 -2.62
C MET A 190 11.29 7.96 -2.42
N VAL A 191 11.43 7.20 -3.50
CA VAL A 191 11.78 5.77 -3.44
C VAL A 191 13.15 5.57 -2.80
N GLU A 192 14.17 6.33 -3.23
CA GLU A 192 15.53 6.26 -2.66
C GLU A 192 15.52 6.62 -1.16
N ASP A 193 14.83 7.69 -0.79
CA ASP A 193 14.74 8.19 0.59
C ASP A 193 14.02 7.20 1.51
N LEU A 194 12.88 6.67 1.10
CA LEU A 194 12.11 5.72 1.92
C LEU A 194 12.80 4.35 2.03
N THR A 195 13.51 3.91 0.98
CA THR A 195 14.34 2.71 1.06
C THR A 195 15.48 2.90 2.06
N ALA A 196 16.22 4.01 1.94
CA ALA A 196 17.28 4.33 2.89
C ALA A 196 16.76 4.48 4.32
N PHE A 197 15.56 5.05 4.48
CA PHE A 197 14.89 5.17 5.77
C PHE A 197 14.59 3.79 6.39
N ALA A 198 13.93 2.89 5.66
CA ALA A 198 13.61 1.54 6.16
C ALA A 198 14.87 0.76 6.53
N LYS A 199 15.90 0.82 5.68
CA LYS A 199 17.19 0.13 5.88
C LYS A 199 17.98 0.61 7.10
N LYS A 200 17.68 1.78 7.68
CA LYS A 200 18.28 2.23 8.94
C LYS A 200 17.80 1.42 10.15
N TYR A 201 16.56 0.91 10.10
CA TYR A 201 15.99 0.07 11.17
C TYR A 201 16.45 -1.37 11.04
N ASN A 202 16.44 -1.91 9.82
CA ASN A 202 16.99 -3.22 9.54
C ASN A 202 17.53 -3.26 8.09
N PRO A 203 18.85 -3.44 7.89
CA PRO A 203 19.47 -3.53 6.56
C PRO A 203 18.89 -4.66 5.69
N ASP A 204 18.37 -5.71 6.32
CA ASP A 204 17.85 -6.91 5.66
C ASP A 204 16.36 -6.80 5.29
N PHE A 205 15.66 -5.74 5.66
CA PHE A 205 14.27 -5.56 5.25
C PHE A 205 14.08 -5.68 3.74
N HIS A 206 13.15 -6.49 3.32
CA HIS A 206 12.66 -6.46 1.96
C HIS A 206 11.82 -5.21 1.74
N VAL A 207 12.09 -4.45 0.68
CA VAL A 207 11.37 -3.21 0.36
C VAL A 207 10.61 -3.38 -0.94
N CYS A 208 9.32 -3.11 -0.89
CA CYS A 208 8.43 -3.12 -2.04
C CYS A 208 7.60 -1.84 -2.11
N TYR A 209 7.38 -1.37 -3.33
CA TYR A 209 6.51 -0.22 -3.63
C TYR A 209 5.36 -0.68 -4.51
N ASN A 210 4.14 -0.57 -4.01
CA ASN A 210 2.93 -0.85 -4.79
C ASN A 210 2.37 0.45 -5.40
N LYS A 211 2.08 0.38 -6.68
CA LYS A 211 1.45 1.46 -7.45
C LYS A 211 0.55 0.94 -8.57
N GLY A 212 0.10 -0.32 -8.43
CA GLY A 212 -0.64 -1.05 -9.44
C GLY A 212 0.26 -1.61 -10.54
N HIS A 213 0.98 -0.77 -11.25
CA HIS A 213 1.84 -1.13 -12.38
C HIS A 213 3.31 -0.79 -12.12
N VAL A 214 4.20 -1.66 -12.55
CA VAL A 214 5.65 -1.42 -12.60
C VAL A 214 6.10 -1.55 -14.05
N GLY A 215 6.91 -0.60 -14.54
CA GLY A 215 7.28 -0.56 -15.95
C GLY A 215 8.57 0.18 -16.24
N TYR A 216 8.77 0.61 -17.47
CA TYR A 216 10.02 1.23 -17.92
C TYR A 216 10.40 2.51 -17.18
N LEU A 217 9.43 3.25 -16.65
CA LEU A 217 9.65 4.46 -15.84
C LEU A 217 10.27 4.16 -14.48
N ASP A 218 10.20 2.90 -14.01
CA ASP A 218 10.80 2.49 -12.73
C ASP A 218 12.29 2.15 -12.84
N LYS A 219 12.83 2.03 -14.06
CA LYS A 219 14.19 1.62 -14.30
C LYS A 219 15.25 2.37 -13.45
N PRO A 220 15.17 3.68 -13.21
CA PRO A 220 16.15 4.40 -12.39
C PRO A 220 16.20 3.96 -10.93
N VAL A 221 15.09 3.46 -10.38
CA VAL A 221 14.95 3.09 -8.96
C VAL A 221 14.80 1.57 -8.74
N ILE A 222 14.98 0.75 -9.76
CA ILE A 222 14.94 -0.72 -9.64
C ILE A 222 15.88 -1.24 -8.54
N LYS A 223 17.03 -0.61 -8.34
CA LYS A 223 17.99 -0.95 -7.28
C LYS A 223 17.39 -0.92 -5.88
N ASP A 224 16.39 -0.05 -5.66
CA ASP A 224 15.77 0.21 -4.38
C ASP A 224 14.60 -0.74 -4.06
N TYR A 225 14.15 -1.51 -5.05
CA TYR A 225 13.18 -2.59 -4.86
C TYR A 225 13.89 -3.88 -4.46
N SER A 226 13.39 -4.59 -3.46
CA SER A 226 13.85 -5.96 -3.18
C SER A 226 13.22 -6.97 -4.14
N TYR A 227 11.96 -6.77 -4.50
CA TYR A 227 11.19 -7.53 -5.48
C TYR A 227 10.15 -6.60 -6.11
N PHE A 228 9.58 -7.02 -7.24
CA PHE A 228 8.49 -6.28 -7.90
C PHE A 228 7.16 -6.88 -7.53
N SER A 229 6.20 -6.02 -7.21
CA SER A 229 4.80 -6.39 -7.07
C SER A 229 3.97 -5.57 -8.05
N PHE A 230 3.09 -6.22 -8.78
CA PHE A 230 2.17 -5.56 -9.70
C PHE A 230 0.84 -6.29 -9.73
N GLU A 231 -0.21 -5.51 -9.83
CA GLU A 231 -1.56 -5.99 -9.68
C GLU A 231 -2.06 -6.69 -10.96
N SER A 232 -2.87 -7.72 -10.77
CA SER A 232 -3.62 -8.41 -11.80
C SER A 232 -5.10 -8.32 -11.43
N LEU A 233 -5.73 -7.23 -11.84
CA LEU A 233 -7.14 -6.93 -11.55
C LEU A 233 -7.92 -6.77 -12.86
N PRO A 234 -8.13 -7.86 -13.62
CA PRO A 234 -8.78 -7.78 -14.93
C PRO A 234 -10.26 -7.39 -14.86
N GLY A 235 -10.88 -7.46 -13.69
CA GLY A 235 -12.27 -7.04 -13.47
C GLY A 235 -12.48 -5.52 -13.50
N VAL A 236 -11.40 -4.74 -13.41
CA VAL A 236 -11.39 -3.31 -13.64
C VAL A 236 -10.96 -3.01 -15.09
N GLU A 237 -10.71 -1.77 -15.44
CA GLU A 237 -10.36 -1.32 -16.79
C GLU A 237 -9.04 -1.85 -17.36
N TRP A 238 -8.20 -2.53 -16.56
CA TRP A 238 -6.87 -3.01 -16.99
C TRP A 238 -6.94 -4.23 -17.92
N GLY A 239 -7.93 -5.12 -17.71
CA GLY A 239 -8.08 -6.34 -18.50
C GLY A 239 -6.98 -7.38 -18.28
N TYR A 240 -7.12 -8.53 -18.95
CA TYR A 240 -6.23 -9.69 -18.79
C TYR A 240 -4.84 -9.55 -19.43
N LEU A 241 -4.60 -8.54 -20.27
CA LEU A 241 -3.31 -8.37 -20.95
C LEU A 241 -2.29 -7.53 -20.16
N ASP A 242 -2.72 -6.75 -19.21
CA ASP A 242 -1.84 -5.86 -18.45
C ASP A 242 -0.78 -6.62 -17.66
N PHE A 243 -1.21 -7.60 -16.87
CA PHE A 243 -0.30 -8.40 -16.04
C PHE A 243 0.76 -9.15 -16.85
N PRO A 244 0.43 -9.93 -17.92
CA PRO A 244 1.42 -10.61 -18.76
C PRO A 244 2.45 -9.68 -19.39
N VAL A 245 2.07 -8.48 -19.79
CA VAL A 245 2.99 -7.49 -20.36
C VAL A 245 3.98 -7.01 -19.30
N SER A 246 3.47 -6.60 -18.14
CA SER A 246 4.28 -6.16 -16.99
C SER A 246 5.23 -7.26 -16.53
N ALA A 247 4.75 -8.50 -16.35
CA ALA A 247 5.55 -9.64 -15.92
C ALA A 247 6.70 -9.95 -16.90
N LYS A 248 6.39 -9.99 -18.21
CA LYS A 248 7.41 -10.25 -19.25
C LYS A 248 8.49 -9.19 -19.31
N TYR A 249 8.14 -7.94 -19.02
CA TYR A 249 9.11 -6.85 -18.98
C TYR A 249 9.96 -6.91 -17.72
N MET A 250 9.32 -6.96 -16.55
CA MET A 250 9.99 -6.80 -15.25
C MET A 250 10.89 -7.97 -14.86
N ARG A 251 10.56 -9.21 -15.23
CA ARG A 251 11.38 -10.39 -14.93
C ARG A 251 12.79 -10.32 -15.52
N ASN A 252 13.03 -9.46 -16.54
CA ASN A 252 14.36 -9.30 -17.15
C ASN A 252 15.33 -8.47 -16.28
N PHE A 253 14.87 -7.91 -15.17
CA PHE A 253 15.73 -7.13 -14.28
C PHE A 253 16.34 -7.94 -13.14
N GLY A 254 16.20 -9.28 -13.17
CA GLY A 254 16.87 -10.19 -12.25
C GLY A 254 16.35 -10.16 -10.81
N LYS A 255 15.14 -9.63 -10.59
CA LYS A 255 14.47 -9.64 -9.29
C LYS A 255 13.23 -10.52 -9.35
N GLU A 256 12.82 -11.04 -8.20
CA GLU A 256 11.56 -11.75 -8.10
C GLU A 256 10.39 -10.86 -8.49
N CYS A 257 9.41 -11.46 -9.14
CA CYS A 257 8.15 -10.83 -9.53
C CYS A 257 7.01 -11.47 -8.75
N LEU A 258 6.14 -10.65 -8.21
CA LEU A 258 4.98 -11.04 -7.43
C LEU A 258 3.74 -10.49 -8.14
N GLY A 259 2.88 -11.38 -8.62
CA GLY A 259 1.54 -11.00 -9.10
C GLY A 259 0.61 -10.84 -7.91
N LEU A 260 -0.21 -9.81 -7.92
CA LEU A 260 -1.16 -9.50 -6.87
C LEU A 260 -2.58 -9.46 -7.44
N THR A 261 -3.40 -10.42 -7.06
CA THR A 261 -4.84 -10.38 -7.31
C THR A 261 -5.61 -10.24 -6.00
N SER A 262 -6.93 -10.20 -6.06
CA SER A 262 -7.76 -10.10 -4.87
C SER A 262 -8.90 -11.12 -4.90
N ARG A 263 -9.38 -11.51 -3.71
CA ARG A 263 -10.59 -12.32 -3.59
C ARG A 263 -11.88 -11.57 -3.95
N PHE A 264 -11.82 -10.26 -4.05
CA PHE A 264 -12.99 -9.42 -4.31
C PHE A 264 -13.46 -9.54 -5.75
N HIS A 265 -14.77 -9.45 -5.95
CA HIS A 265 -15.37 -9.68 -7.27
C HIS A 265 -14.88 -8.69 -8.33
N THR A 266 -14.93 -7.41 -8.04
CA THR A 266 -14.57 -6.36 -9.01
C THR A 266 -13.21 -5.74 -8.71
N GLU A 267 -13.07 -5.10 -7.56
CA GLU A 267 -11.88 -4.34 -7.18
C GLU A 267 -11.68 -4.35 -5.66
N TRP A 268 -10.63 -3.69 -5.19
CA TRP A 268 -10.35 -3.49 -3.78
C TRP A 268 -11.54 -2.81 -3.08
N GLY A 269 -12.02 -3.41 -1.98
CA GLY A 269 -13.12 -2.87 -1.19
C GLY A 269 -14.50 -3.47 -1.48
N ASP A 270 -14.63 -4.33 -2.48
CA ASP A 270 -15.86 -5.10 -2.74
C ASP A 270 -15.94 -6.31 -1.80
N PHE A 271 -16.09 -6.04 -0.49
CA PHE A 271 -15.94 -7.04 0.58
C PHE A 271 -17.01 -8.11 0.61
N HIS A 272 -18.17 -7.87 0.01
CA HIS A 272 -19.31 -8.78 0.08
C HIS A 272 -19.44 -9.71 -1.12
N ALA A 273 -18.64 -9.50 -2.14
CA ALA A 273 -18.65 -10.31 -3.34
C ALA A 273 -17.31 -11.02 -3.54
N PHE A 274 -17.38 -12.32 -3.85
CA PHE A 274 -16.20 -13.13 -4.14
C PHE A 274 -15.92 -13.15 -5.63
N ARG A 275 -14.63 -13.18 -5.96
CA ARG A 275 -14.18 -13.46 -7.31
C ARG A 275 -14.56 -14.89 -7.68
N ASN A 276 -15.01 -15.08 -8.91
CA ASN A 276 -15.32 -16.40 -9.44
C ASN A 276 -14.07 -17.31 -9.39
N GLU A 277 -14.22 -18.55 -8.94
CA GLU A 277 -13.15 -19.53 -8.78
C GLU A 277 -12.32 -19.70 -10.08
N ALA A 278 -12.98 -19.89 -11.23
CA ALA A 278 -12.29 -20.04 -12.51
C ALA A 278 -11.47 -18.78 -12.88
N ALA A 279 -11.92 -17.57 -12.50
CA ALA A 279 -11.16 -16.34 -12.71
C ALA A 279 -9.93 -16.29 -11.79
N MET A 280 -10.09 -16.69 -10.51
CA MET A 280 -8.97 -16.79 -9.56
C MET A 280 -7.92 -17.80 -10.02
N GLU A 281 -8.34 -18.98 -10.42
CA GLU A 281 -7.45 -20.01 -10.98
C GLU A 281 -6.70 -19.49 -12.21
N TYR A 282 -7.40 -18.89 -13.15
CA TYR A 282 -6.77 -18.32 -14.34
C TYR A 282 -5.70 -17.29 -13.99
N GLU A 283 -5.99 -16.36 -13.08
CA GLU A 283 -5.07 -15.31 -12.68
C GLU A 283 -3.85 -15.88 -11.95
N VAL A 284 -4.06 -16.79 -11.00
CA VAL A 284 -2.96 -17.44 -10.24
C VAL A 284 -2.09 -18.28 -11.19
N PHE A 285 -2.67 -19.11 -12.05
CA PHE A 285 -1.90 -19.90 -13.01
C PHE A 285 -1.23 -19.03 -14.08
N SER A 286 -1.82 -17.90 -14.44
CA SER A 286 -1.16 -16.91 -15.30
C SER A 286 0.09 -16.33 -14.62
N MET A 287 0.04 -15.99 -13.33
CA MET A 287 1.21 -15.54 -12.57
C MET A 287 2.31 -16.60 -12.58
N LEU A 288 1.98 -17.83 -12.22
CA LEU A 288 2.93 -18.95 -12.19
C LEU A 288 3.54 -19.23 -13.56
N SER A 289 2.73 -19.21 -14.63
CA SER A 289 3.19 -19.44 -16.02
C SER A 289 4.17 -18.37 -16.52
N HIS A 290 4.12 -17.17 -15.94
CA HIS A 290 5.05 -16.09 -16.23
C HIS A 290 6.27 -16.06 -15.30
N GLY A 291 6.41 -17.07 -14.41
CA GLY A 291 7.50 -17.18 -13.45
C GLY A 291 7.38 -16.20 -12.27
N CYS A 292 6.17 -15.77 -11.97
CA CYS A 292 5.89 -14.91 -10.82
C CYS A 292 5.40 -15.74 -9.63
N LYS A 293 5.68 -15.26 -8.42
CA LYS A 293 4.97 -15.68 -7.21
C LYS A 293 3.57 -15.06 -7.21
N CYS A 294 2.68 -15.57 -6.37
CA CYS A 294 1.30 -15.10 -6.27
C CYS A 294 1.04 -14.50 -4.89
N THR A 295 0.32 -13.40 -4.87
CA THR A 295 -0.30 -12.82 -3.67
C THR A 295 -1.79 -12.63 -3.93
N ILE A 296 -2.59 -13.02 -2.95
CA ILE A 296 -4.04 -12.81 -2.97
C ILE A 296 -4.38 -11.79 -1.89
N GLY A 297 -4.94 -10.66 -2.30
CA GLY A 297 -5.44 -9.66 -1.40
C GLY A 297 -6.75 -10.08 -0.76
N ASP A 298 -6.79 -10.03 0.56
CA ASP A 298 -7.96 -10.32 1.37
C ASP A 298 -8.13 -9.26 2.45
N GLN A 299 -9.27 -9.27 3.12
CA GLN A 299 -9.55 -8.51 4.31
C GLN A 299 -10.37 -9.35 5.28
N MET A 300 -9.95 -9.37 6.55
CA MET A 300 -10.80 -9.87 7.63
C MET A 300 -12.12 -9.10 7.61
N ASP A 301 -13.21 -9.72 8.06
CA ASP A 301 -14.41 -8.98 8.37
C ASP A 301 -14.14 -7.96 9.50
N TYR A 302 -15.09 -7.08 9.77
CA TYR A 302 -14.88 -6.05 10.78
C TYR A 302 -14.80 -6.61 12.21
N TRP A 303 -15.30 -7.84 12.46
CA TRP A 303 -15.13 -8.56 13.72
C TRP A 303 -13.73 -9.13 13.92
N GLY A 304 -12.93 -9.22 12.85
CA GLY A 304 -11.56 -9.73 12.90
C GLY A 304 -11.42 -11.20 12.50
N LYS A 305 -12.39 -11.77 11.80
CA LYS A 305 -12.34 -13.15 11.30
C LYS A 305 -11.94 -13.19 9.84
N LEU A 306 -11.11 -14.18 9.49
CA LEU A 306 -10.87 -14.56 8.10
C LEU A 306 -12.05 -15.37 7.57
N ASN A 307 -12.41 -15.15 6.30
CA ASN A 307 -13.42 -15.98 5.66
C ASN A 307 -12.80 -17.34 5.29
N LYS A 308 -13.15 -18.38 6.06
CA LYS A 308 -12.53 -19.71 5.95
C LYS A 308 -12.74 -20.37 4.59
N ASP A 309 -13.80 -20.03 3.85
CA ASP A 309 -14.02 -20.58 2.49
C ASP A 309 -12.93 -20.15 1.51
N MET A 310 -12.21 -19.07 1.80
CA MET A 310 -11.09 -18.59 0.98
C MET A 310 -9.76 -19.28 1.28
N TYR A 311 -9.69 -20.07 2.34
CA TYR A 311 -8.46 -20.72 2.82
C TYR A 311 -8.53 -22.25 2.80
N GLN A 312 -9.43 -22.80 2.00
CA GLN A 312 -9.62 -24.25 1.83
C GLN A 312 -8.78 -24.85 0.69
#